data_aa52903ffb8494b67236dc6cd337934a
#
_entry.id   aa52903ffb8494b67236dc6cd337934a
#
_cell.length_a   1.000
_cell.length_b   1.000
_cell.length_c   1.000
_cell.angle_alpha   90.00
_cell.angle_beta   90.00
_cell.angle_gamma   90.00
#
_symmetry.space_group_name_H-M   'P 1'
#
loop_
_entity.id
_entity.type
_entity.pdbx_description
1 polymer ?
#
loop_
_entity_poly.entity_id
_entity_poly.type
_entity_poly.pdbx_seq_one_letter_code
_entity_poly.pdbx_strand_id
1 'polypeptide(L)'
;MTNSIPRAEHPNPQFERESWLNLNGEWEFEIDNSVSGRERGLQNAEHLSSKIIVPCCPESRLSGVENTDFMNCVWYRRDIEISESELEGIVILHFGAVDYDATVYINGEEAMHHKGGYVSFAGDITKFLKAGKNSIAVEARDDVRNPLIPRGKQSERLHSHDCDYTRTTGIWQTVWVEFVPKSYIKSIKLFPNSESSSVAFSCELCGSCELGIDVLYEGKLVGRYDCKNAAGCVSGDMKLIEKHLWEVGCGRLYNLVITFGGDTVKSYFGLRDIRLDGFKYLINGKSVFQRLVLDQGFYRDGIYTAPDDSDMIKDIEISLAAGFNGARLHQKVFEQRFLYHCDRLGYIVW
;
A
#
# COMPACT_ATOMS: atom_id res chain seq x y z
N MET A 1 -2.04 20.67 -20.34
CA MET A 1 -2.35 19.87 -19.13
C MET A 1 -1.04 19.37 -18.61
N THR A 2 -0.65 19.75 -17.41
CA THR A 2 0.56 19.22 -16.76
C THR A 2 0.36 17.72 -16.57
N ASN A 3 1.23 16.89 -17.15
CA ASN A 3 1.26 15.43 -16.94
C ASN A 3 1.69 15.15 -15.48
N SER A 4 0.82 15.44 -14.51
CA SER A 4 1.07 15.04 -13.13
C SER A 4 0.71 13.56 -12.98
N ILE A 5 1.63 12.77 -12.43
CA ILE A 5 1.38 11.37 -12.12
C ILE A 5 0.25 11.32 -11.07
N PRO A 6 -0.87 10.57 -11.31
CA PRO A 6 -1.91 10.42 -10.31
C PRO A 6 -1.36 9.69 -9.08
N ARG A 7 -1.73 10.12 -7.88
CA ARG A 7 -1.23 9.52 -6.64
C ARG A 7 0.30 9.42 -6.65
N ALA A 8 0.93 10.59 -6.77
CA ALA A 8 2.38 10.73 -6.93
C ALA A 8 3.17 10.45 -5.63
N GLU A 9 2.51 10.48 -4.49
CA GLU A 9 3.09 10.21 -3.17
C GLU A 9 3.53 8.75 -3.00
N HIS A 10 4.53 8.50 -2.13
CA HIS A 10 4.96 7.13 -1.83
C HIS A 10 3.82 6.34 -1.16
N PRO A 11 3.42 5.15 -1.68
CA PRO A 11 2.21 4.45 -1.23
C PRO A 11 2.34 3.81 0.15
N ASN A 12 3.55 3.52 0.63
CA ASN A 12 3.81 2.86 1.91
C ASN A 12 4.66 3.72 2.86
N PRO A 13 4.05 4.66 3.63
CA PRO A 13 4.79 5.55 4.55
C PRO A 13 5.49 4.85 5.71
N GLN A 14 5.09 3.61 6.05
CA GLN A 14 5.77 2.81 7.08
C GLN A 14 7.00 2.06 6.58
N PHE A 15 7.26 2.10 5.26
CA PHE A 15 8.40 1.44 4.66
C PHE A 15 8.76 2.14 3.34
N GLU A 16 9.39 3.31 3.46
CA GLU A 16 9.64 4.21 2.33
C GLU A 16 11.13 4.22 1.95
N ARG A 17 11.41 4.00 0.67
CA ARG A 17 12.73 4.18 0.03
C ARG A 17 12.75 5.40 -0.86
N GLU A 18 13.90 6.04 -0.99
CA GLU A 18 14.10 7.15 -1.95
C GLU A 18 14.29 6.64 -3.38
N SER A 19 14.89 5.44 -3.54
CA SER A 19 15.12 4.83 -4.85
C SER A 19 13.91 4.01 -5.29
N TRP A 20 12.91 4.70 -5.85
CA TRP A 20 11.68 4.10 -6.36
C TRP A 20 11.16 4.81 -7.60
N LEU A 21 10.34 4.11 -8.38
CA LEU A 21 9.68 4.63 -9.58
C LEU A 21 8.17 4.39 -9.48
N ASN A 22 7.39 5.47 -9.49
CA ASN A 22 5.94 5.39 -9.54
C ASN A 22 5.48 5.00 -10.95
N LEU A 23 4.71 3.92 -11.07
CA LEU A 23 4.17 3.42 -12.33
C LEU A 23 2.70 3.80 -12.55
N ASN A 24 2.13 4.69 -11.75
CA ASN A 24 0.79 5.23 -11.99
C ASN A 24 0.75 6.07 -13.27
N GLY A 25 -0.46 6.31 -13.78
CA GLY A 25 -0.71 7.09 -14.98
C GLY A 25 -1.29 6.23 -16.10
N GLU A 26 -1.04 6.59 -17.33
CA GLU A 26 -1.61 5.90 -18.49
C GLU A 26 -0.97 4.52 -18.69
N TRP A 27 -1.82 3.48 -18.75
CA TRP A 27 -1.49 2.13 -19.17
C TRP A 27 -2.35 1.76 -20.36
N GLU A 28 -1.89 0.84 -21.19
CA GLU A 28 -2.73 0.16 -22.17
C GLU A 28 -3.65 -0.83 -21.45
N PHE A 29 -4.85 -1.03 -22.00
CA PHE A 29 -5.91 -1.76 -21.30
C PHE A 29 -6.78 -2.55 -22.27
N GLU A 30 -7.28 -3.72 -21.85
CA GLU A 30 -8.25 -4.51 -22.60
C GLU A 30 -9.19 -5.26 -21.68
N ILE A 31 -10.50 -5.23 -21.98
CA ILE A 31 -11.50 -6.05 -21.31
C ILE A 31 -11.58 -7.41 -22.04
N ASP A 32 -11.39 -8.49 -21.31
CA ASP A 32 -11.36 -9.87 -21.81
C ASP A 32 -12.43 -10.74 -21.12
N ASN A 33 -13.70 -10.47 -21.40
CA ASN A 33 -14.82 -11.19 -20.78
C ASN A 33 -14.84 -12.70 -21.12
N SER A 34 -14.20 -13.11 -22.20
CA SER A 34 -14.06 -14.52 -22.60
C SER A 34 -12.93 -15.25 -21.90
N VAL A 35 -12.08 -14.52 -21.14
CA VAL A 35 -10.89 -15.05 -20.45
C VAL A 35 -9.95 -15.78 -21.42
N SER A 36 -9.83 -15.28 -22.63
CA SER A 36 -9.03 -15.86 -23.74
C SER A 36 -7.69 -15.17 -23.96
N GLY A 37 -7.36 -14.15 -23.15
CA GLY A 37 -6.19 -13.31 -23.36
C GLY A 37 -4.87 -14.07 -23.40
N ARG A 38 -4.70 -15.10 -22.57
CA ARG A 38 -3.50 -15.97 -22.60
C ARG A 38 -3.38 -16.72 -23.93
N GLU A 39 -4.48 -17.27 -24.46
CA GLU A 39 -4.50 -17.99 -25.73
C GLU A 39 -4.23 -17.04 -26.90
N ARG A 40 -4.71 -15.78 -26.81
CA ARG A 40 -4.43 -14.71 -27.76
C ARG A 40 -3.02 -14.12 -27.64
N GLY A 41 -2.28 -14.49 -26.61
CA GLY A 41 -0.91 -14.05 -26.38
C GLY A 41 -0.80 -12.61 -25.85
N LEU A 42 -1.82 -12.09 -25.10
CA LEU A 42 -1.83 -10.71 -24.63
C LEU A 42 -0.65 -10.38 -23.70
N GLN A 43 -0.09 -11.37 -23.01
CA GLN A 43 1.13 -11.20 -22.20
C GLN A 43 2.35 -10.78 -23.04
N ASN A 44 2.34 -11.03 -24.36
CA ASN A 44 3.40 -10.67 -25.31
C ASN A 44 2.96 -9.58 -26.30
N ALA A 45 1.74 -9.05 -26.16
CA ALA A 45 1.22 -8.05 -27.12
C ALA A 45 2.07 -6.78 -27.06
N GLU A 46 2.34 -6.19 -28.23
CA GLU A 46 2.99 -4.88 -28.30
C GLU A 46 2.06 -3.76 -27.84
N HIS A 47 0.74 -3.92 -28.11
CA HIS A 47 -0.32 -2.97 -27.74
C HIS A 47 -1.59 -3.70 -27.33
N LEU A 48 -2.37 -3.08 -26.43
CA LEU A 48 -3.73 -3.46 -26.11
C LEU A 48 -4.74 -2.49 -26.77
N SER A 49 -6.01 -2.86 -26.78
CA SER A 49 -7.05 -2.19 -27.57
C SER A 49 -7.44 -0.79 -27.09
N SER A 50 -7.19 -0.45 -25.84
CA SER A 50 -7.60 0.82 -25.22
C SER A 50 -6.59 1.28 -24.16
N LYS A 51 -6.95 2.31 -23.39
CA LYS A 51 -6.12 2.90 -22.33
C LYS A 51 -6.90 3.07 -21.04
N ILE A 52 -6.19 3.10 -19.93
CA ILE A 52 -6.73 3.32 -18.59
C ILE A 52 -5.74 4.16 -17.76
N ILE A 53 -6.25 4.91 -16.80
CA ILE A 53 -5.43 5.62 -15.81
C ILE A 53 -5.32 4.77 -14.53
N VAL A 54 -4.14 4.21 -14.27
CA VAL A 54 -3.78 3.53 -13.02
C VAL A 54 -3.43 4.60 -11.97
N PRO A 55 -3.86 4.47 -10.70
CA PRO A 55 -4.43 3.29 -10.05
C PRO A 55 -5.97 3.30 -9.95
N CYS A 56 -6.68 3.70 -10.96
CA CYS A 56 -8.14 3.78 -10.91
C CYS A 56 -8.77 2.55 -11.59
N CYS A 57 -9.72 1.90 -10.91
CA CYS A 57 -10.41 0.75 -11.48
C CYS A 57 -11.24 1.14 -12.70
N PRO A 58 -11.45 0.24 -13.69
CA PRO A 58 -12.13 0.56 -14.95
C PRO A 58 -13.57 1.03 -14.79
N GLU A 59 -14.24 0.71 -13.69
CA GLU A 59 -15.58 1.19 -13.36
C GLU A 59 -15.61 2.67 -12.98
N SER A 60 -14.49 3.20 -12.52
CA SER A 60 -14.39 4.58 -12.01
C SER A 60 -14.28 5.61 -13.15
N ARG A 61 -14.80 6.81 -12.91
CA ARG A 61 -14.64 7.95 -13.80
C ARG A 61 -13.19 8.37 -13.98
N LEU A 62 -12.41 8.31 -12.90
CA LEU A 62 -10.99 8.69 -12.89
C LEU A 62 -10.11 7.77 -13.74
N SER A 63 -10.57 6.56 -14.04
CA SER A 63 -9.86 5.64 -14.92
C SER A 63 -9.86 6.08 -16.40
N GLY A 64 -10.85 6.91 -16.79
CA GLY A 64 -11.12 7.26 -18.17
C GLY A 64 -11.83 6.17 -18.98
N VAL A 65 -12.13 5.01 -18.38
CA VAL A 65 -12.88 3.89 -18.99
C VAL A 65 -14.38 3.99 -18.65
N GLU A 66 -14.69 4.21 -17.38
CA GLU A 66 -16.07 4.40 -16.84
C GLU A 66 -17.04 3.29 -17.26
N ASN A 67 -16.57 2.04 -17.27
CA ASN A 67 -17.39 0.87 -17.63
C ASN A 67 -17.84 0.13 -16.36
N THR A 68 -19.15 0.16 -16.09
CA THR A 68 -19.76 -0.48 -14.93
C THR A 68 -20.39 -1.85 -15.25
N ASP A 69 -20.19 -2.40 -16.44
CA ASP A 69 -20.58 -3.77 -16.77
C ASP A 69 -19.72 -4.80 -16.03
N PHE A 70 -20.15 -6.05 -15.99
CA PHE A 70 -19.33 -7.12 -15.46
C PHE A 70 -18.11 -7.37 -16.35
N MET A 71 -16.93 -7.39 -15.73
CA MET A 71 -15.67 -7.66 -16.38
C MET A 71 -15.01 -8.87 -15.72
N ASN A 72 -15.14 -10.05 -16.34
CA ASN A 72 -14.59 -11.29 -15.75
C ASN A 72 -13.06 -11.33 -15.74
N CYS A 73 -12.44 -10.61 -16.68
CA CYS A 73 -11.01 -10.50 -16.83
C CYS A 73 -10.65 -9.18 -17.50
N VAL A 74 -9.60 -8.55 -17.04
CA VAL A 74 -9.01 -7.35 -17.65
C VAL A 74 -7.51 -7.50 -17.78
N TRP A 75 -6.94 -6.88 -18.80
CA TRP A 75 -5.52 -6.85 -19.06
C TRP A 75 -4.99 -5.43 -19.04
N TYR A 76 -3.82 -5.27 -18.45
CA TYR A 76 -3.05 -4.04 -18.39
C TYR A 76 -1.70 -4.26 -19.04
N ARG A 77 -1.15 -3.24 -19.67
CA ARG A 77 0.21 -3.27 -20.21
C ARG A 77 0.88 -1.92 -20.08
N ARG A 78 2.16 -1.93 -19.70
CA ARG A 78 3.01 -0.74 -19.64
C ARG A 78 4.44 -1.08 -19.98
N ASP A 79 5.12 -0.18 -20.71
CA ASP A 79 6.56 -0.23 -20.89
C ASP A 79 7.26 0.55 -19.78
N ILE A 80 8.42 0.04 -19.37
CA ILE A 80 9.36 0.68 -18.45
C ILE A 80 10.76 0.64 -19.03
N GLU A 81 11.55 1.68 -18.75
CA GLU A 81 12.98 1.72 -19.09
C GLU A 81 13.80 1.40 -17.83
N ILE A 82 14.73 0.48 -17.95
CA ILE A 82 15.64 0.05 -16.86
C ILE A 82 17.08 0.26 -17.33
N SER A 83 17.86 0.98 -16.54
CA SER A 83 19.28 1.22 -16.81
C SER A 83 20.16 0.01 -16.40
N GLU A 84 21.38 -0.07 -16.97
CA GLU A 84 22.35 -1.09 -16.54
C GLU A 84 22.68 -0.97 -15.04
N SER A 85 22.77 0.25 -14.52
CA SER A 85 23.08 0.49 -13.10
C SER A 85 21.96 0.02 -12.16
N GLU A 86 20.69 0.09 -12.57
CA GLU A 86 19.56 -0.42 -11.77
C GLU A 86 19.56 -1.95 -11.72
N LEU A 87 20.11 -2.63 -12.72
CA LEU A 87 20.26 -4.09 -12.74
C LEU A 87 21.45 -4.61 -11.93
N GLU A 88 22.34 -3.75 -11.42
CA GLU A 88 23.42 -4.16 -10.51
C GLU A 88 22.88 -4.61 -9.14
N GLY A 89 21.70 -4.11 -8.74
CA GLY A 89 20.95 -4.44 -7.53
C GLY A 89 19.84 -5.46 -7.75
N ILE A 90 18.78 -5.30 -6.99
CA ILE A 90 17.52 -6.05 -7.07
C ILE A 90 16.40 -5.07 -7.43
N VAL A 91 15.53 -5.45 -8.34
CA VAL A 91 14.36 -4.67 -8.77
C VAL A 91 13.10 -5.35 -8.25
N ILE A 92 12.39 -4.67 -7.35
CA ILE A 92 11.18 -5.19 -6.71
C ILE A 92 9.97 -4.46 -7.27
N LEU A 93 9.06 -5.18 -7.91
CA LEU A 93 7.79 -4.64 -8.40
C LEU A 93 6.71 -4.85 -7.34
N HIS A 94 5.97 -3.78 -7.04
CA HIS A 94 4.94 -3.74 -6.01
C HIS A 94 3.59 -3.36 -6.60
N PHE A 95 2.55 -3.96 -6.06
CA PHE A 95 1.15 -3.59 -6.27
C PHE A 95 0.50 -3.32 -4.91
N GLY A 96 -0.13 -2.17 -4.74
CA GLY A 96 -0.89 -1.84 -3.53
C GLY A 96 -2.13 -2.72 -3.38
N ALA A 97 -2.88 -2.91 -4.46
CA ALA A 97 -3.97 -3.88 -4.55
C ALA A 97 -4.40 -4.11 -6.00
N VAL A 98 -4.78 -5.35 -6.30
CA VAL A 98 -5.40 -5.76 -7.59
C VAL A 98 -6.56 -6.70 -7.27
N ASP A 99 -7.77 -6.34 -7.64
CA ASP A 99 -8.96 -7.17 -7.42
C ASP A 99 -9.22 -8.04 -8.66
N TYR A 100 -9.21 -9.36 -8.58
CA TYR A 100 -9.03 -10.21 -7.42
C TYR A 100 -7.86 -11.19 -7.59
N ASP A 101 -7.77 -11.92 -8.72
CA ASP A 101 -6.76 -12.94 -9.07
C ASP A 101 -5.83 -12.35 -10.14
N ALA A 102 -4.64 -11.92 -9.70
CA ALA A 102 -3.67 -11.21 -10.52
C ALA A 102 -2.52 -12.10 -10.95
N THR A 103 -2.22 -12.13 -12.25
CA THR A 103 -0.99 -12.70 -12.79
C THR A 103 -0.19 -11.62 -13.50
N VAL A 104 1.06 -11.47 -13.11
CA VAL A 104 1.97 -10.44 -13.64
C VAL A 104 3.03 -11.08 -14.53
N TYR A 105 3.20 -10.52 -15.72
CA TYR A 105 4.19 -10.95 -16.70
C TYR A 105 5.21 -9.83 -16.93
N ILE A 106 6.48 -10.20 -17.01
CA ILE A 106 7.57 -9.30 -17.39
C ILE A 106 8.17 -9.84 -18.69
N ASN A 107 8.19 -9.02 -19.74
CA ASN A 107 8.64 -9.42 -21.07
C ASN A 107 7.98 -10.74 -21.56
N GLY A 108 6.72 -10.95 -21.19
CA GLY A 108 5.91 -12.12 -21.57
C GLY A 108 6.09 -13.35 -20.67
N GLU A 109 7.04 -13.35 -19.73
CA GLU A 109 7.25 -14.43 -18.78
C GLU A 109 6.47 -14.17 -17.47
N GLU A 110 5.79 -15.19 -16.93
CA GLU A 110 5.08 -15.08 -15.65
C GLU A 110 6.07 -14.87 -14.50
N ALA A 111 5.98 -13.70 -13.86
CA ALA A 111 6.86 -13.31 -12.78
C ALA A 111 6.21 -13.46 -11.40
N MET A 112 4.90 -13.17 -11.27
CA MET A 112 4.17 -13.22 -10.00
C MET A 112 2.72 -13.65 -10.23
N HIS A 113 2.14 -14.27 -9.18
CA HIS A 113 0.72 -14.57 -9.09
C HIS A 113 0.22 -14.26 -7.67
N HIS A 114 -0.94 -13.61 -7.57
CA HIS A 114 -1.52 -13.21 -6.28
C HIS A 114 -3.04 -13.32 -6.30
N LYS A 115 -3.63 -13.72 -5.15
CA LYS A 115 -5.08 -13.69 -4.92
C LYS A 115 -5.40 -12.87 -3.68
N GLY A 116 -6.28 -11.90 -3.84
CA GLY A 116 -6.75 -11.05 -2.76
C GLY A 116 -6.86 -9.59 -3.16
N GLY A 117 -8.09 -9.08 -3.29
CA GLY A 117 -8.38 -7.74 -3.82
C GLY A 117 -7.98 -6.56 -2.93
N TYR A 118 -7.56 -6.80 -1.69
CA TYR A 118 -7.30 -5.75 -0.69
C TYR A 118 -5.88 -5.73 -0.12
N VAL A 119 -5.05 -6.68 -0.48
CA VAL A 119 -3.72 -6.85 0.13
C VAL A 119 -2.64 -6.56 -0.90
N SER A 120 -1.62 -5.82 -0.47
CA SER A 120 -0.45 -5.55 -1.30
C SER A 120 0.38 -6.82 -1.52
N PHE A 121 1.03 -6.90 -2.67
CA PHE A 121 2.00 -7.93 -2.98
C PHE A 121 3.18 -7.35 -3.76
N ALA A 122 4.31 -8.03 -3.67
CA ALA A 122 5.52 -7.63 -4.36
C ALA A 122 6.38 -8.83 -4.73
N GLY A 123 7.25 -8.66 -5.70
CA GLY A 123 8.20 -9.70 -6.12
C GLY A 123 9.45 -9.14 -6.75
N ASP A 124 10.54 -9.88 -6.58
CA ASP A 124 11.81 -9.63 -7.29
C ASP A 124 11.63 -10.02 -8.76
N ILE A 125 11.71 -9.01 -9.63
CA ILE A 125 11.58 -9.17 -11.08
C ILE A 125 12.92 -9.08 -11.82
N THR A 126 14.04 -8.94 -11.10
CA THR A 126 15.36 -8.68 -11.67
C THR A 126 15.75 -9.65 -12.78
N LYS A 127 15.51 -10.95 -12.57
CA LYS A 127 15.90 -12.00 -13.54
C LYS A 127 15.13 -11.95 -14.86
N PHE A 128 13.99 -11.26 -14.91
CA PHE A 128 13.14 -11.12 -16.09
C PHE A 128 13.44 -9.84 -16.88
N LEU A 129 14.26 -8.92 -16.31
CA LEU A 129 14.57 -7.62 -16.88
C LEU A 129 15.85 -7.64 -17.73
N LYS A 130 15.91 -6.70 -18.66
CA LYS A 130 17.11 -6.35 -19.44
C LYS A 130 17.32 -4.84 -19.41
N ALA A 131 18.53 -4.39 -19.70
CA ALA A 131 18.80 -2.97 -19.89
C ALA A 131 18.00 -2.42 -21.08
N GLY A 132 17.45 -1.22 -20.92
CA GLY A 132 16.56 -0.57 -21.88
C GLY A 132 15.10 -0.93 -21.64
N LYS A 133 14.34 -1.04 -22.71
CA LYS A 133 12.89 -1.21 -22.70
C LYS A 133 12.46 -2.62 -22.24
N ASN A 134 11.56 -2.66 -21.26
CA ASN A 134 10.90 -3.85 -20.74
C ASN A 134 9.38 -3.64 -20.73
N SER A 135 8.61 -4.71 -20.83
CA SER A 135 7.15 -4.68 -20.74
C SER A 135 6.66 -5.33 -19.45
N ILE A 136 5.69 -4.71 -18.80
CA ILE A 136 4.88 -5.28 -17.72
C ILE A 136 3.49 -5.53 -18.29
N ALA A 137 2.98 -6.76 -18.18
CA ALA A 137 1.58 -7.05 -18.43
C ALA A 137 0.94 -7.66 -17.17
N VAL A 138 -0.32 -7.31 -16.93
CA VAL A 138 -1.09 -7.81 -15.77
C VAL A 138 -2.42 -8.34 -16.28
N GLU A 139 -2.69 -9.61 -15.99
CA GLU A 139 -4.02 -10.20 -16.09
C GLU A 139 -4.68 -10.13 -14.73
N ALA A 140 -5.86 -9.53 -14.62
CA ALA A 140 -6.67 -9.52 -13.41
C ALA A 140 -8.03 -10.17 -13.70
N ARG A 141 -8.35 -11.24 -12.98
CA ARG A 141 -9.62 -11.96 -13.07
C ARG A 141 -10.43 -11.68 -11.82
N ASP A 142 -11.69 -11.30 -12.03
CA ASP A 142 -12.63 -11.07 -10.94
C ASP A 142 -14.02 -11.61 -11.30
N ASP A 143 -14.55 -12.47 -10.44
CA ASP A 143 -15.94 -12.91 -10.51
C ASP A 143 -16.65 -12.54 -9.20
N VAL A 144 -17.07 -11.29 -9.11
CA VAL A 144 -17.77 -10.73 -7.95
C VAL A 144 -19.05 -11.50 -7.56
N ARG A 145 -19.58 -12.35 -8.45
CA ARG A 145 -20.74 -13.23 -8.18
C ARG A 145 -20.34 -14.56 -7.54
N ASN A 146 -19.05 -14.87 -7.49
CA ASN A 146 -18.56 -16.05 -6.81
C ASN A 146 -18.63 -15.86 -5.28
N PRO A 147 -19.43 -16.64 -4.54
CA PRO A 147 -19.60 -16.44 -3.09
C PRO A 147 -18.37 -16.79 -2.27
N LEU A 148 -17.33 -17.36 -2.87
CA LEU A 148 -16.07 -17.72 -2.21
C LEU A 148 -15.02 -16.60 -2.29
N ILE A 149 -15.31 -15.51 -3.01
CA ILE A 149 -14.43 -14.35 -3.14
C ILE A 149 -14.86 -13.29 -2.12
N PRO A 150 -13.96 -12.76 -1.27
CA PRO A 150 -14.28 -11.68 -0.34
C PRO A 150 -14.40 -10.35 -1.08
N ARG A 151 -15.59 -10.01 -1.55
CA ARG A 151 -15.90 -8.83 -2.36
C ARG A 151 -16.20 -7.56 -1.56
N GLY A 152 -16.29 -7.65 -0.24
CA GLY A 152 -16.71 -6.50 0.58
C GLY A 152 -18.10 -6.01 0.23
N LYS A 153 -18.26 -4.71 -0.04
CA LYS A 153 -19.51 -4.05 -0.44
C LYS A 153 -19.69 -3.90 -1.95
N GLN A 154 -19.04 -4.71 -2.73
CA GLN A 154 -19.22 -4.74 -4.19
C GLN A 154 -20.49 -5.50 -4.56
N SER A 155 -21.31 -4.91 -5.45
CA SER A 155 -22.59 -5.49 -5.87
C SER A 155 -22.39 -6.65 -6.84
N GLU A 156 -23.05 -7.78 -6.58
CA GLU A 156 -23.18 -8.89 -7.53
C GLU A 156 -24.23 -8.63 -8.62
N ARG A 157 -24.95 -7.50 -8.52
CA ARG A 157 -25.91 -7.03 -9.53
C ARG A 157 -25.29 -5.96 -10.41
N LEU A 158 -25.88 -5.71 -11.54
CA LEU A 158 -25.39 -4.69 -12.48
C LEU A 158 -25.38 -3.29 -11.83
N HIS A 159 -26.40 -2.97 -11.04
CA HIS A 159 -26.50 -1.70 -10.35
C HIS A 159 -26.31 -1.86 -8.84
N SER A 160 -25.90 -0.78 -8.20
CA SER A 160 -25.86 -0.69 -6.74
C SER A 160 -27.26 -0.96 -6.15
N HIS A 161 -27.33 -1.67 -5.05
CA HIS A 161 -28.58 -2.01 -4.36
C HIS A 161 -28.33 -2.16 -2.87
N ASP A 162 -29.36 -1.88 -2.08
CA ASP A 162 -29.32 -1.96 -0.62
C ASP A 162 -28.08 -1.24 -0.04
N CYS A 163 -27.11 -1.99 0.45
CA CYS A 163 -25.83 -1.49 0.98
C CYS A 163 -24.62 -2.00 0.19
N ASP A 164 -24.83 -2.45 -1.03
CA ASP A 164 -23.76 -2.87 -1.95
C ASP A 164 -23.65 -1.85 -3.12
N TYR A 165 -22.43 -1.55 -3.52
CA TYR A 165 -22.10 -0.46 -4.44
C TYR A 165 -21.46 -0.98 -5.72
N THR A 166 -21.03 -0.08 -6.59
CA THR A 166 -20.32 -0.41 -7.82
C THR A 166 -19.10 -1.27 -7.54
N ARG A 167 -18.82 -2.21 -8.42
CA ARG A 167 -17.67 -3.12 -8.39
C ARG A 167 -16.34 -2.39 -8.55
N THR A 168 -15.28 -3.09 -8.24
CA THR A 168 -13.90 -2.70 -8.48
C THR A 168 -13.18 -3.90 -9.08
N THR A 169 -12.73 -3.80 -10.32
CA THR A 169 -12.00 -4.86 -11.02
C THR A 169 -10.57 -4.42 -11.29
N GLY A 170 -9.60 -5.31 -11.04
CA GLY A 170 -8.19 -5.08 -11.37
C GLY A 170 -7.47 -4.09 -10.46
N ILE A 171 -6.56 -3.31 -11.03
CA ILE A 171 -5.66 -2.41 -10.27
C ILE A 171 -6.45 -1.22 -9.72
N TRP A 172 -6.44 -1.03 -8.38
CA TRP A 172 -7.08 0.12 -7.74
C TRP A 172 -6.22 0.83 -6.69
N GLN A 173 -4.97 0.36 -6.46
CA GLN A 173 -3.96 1.06 -5.67
C GLN A 173 -2.65 1.18 -6.48
N THR A 174 -1.78 2.09 -6.05
CA THR A 174 -0.51 2.41 -6.69
C THR A 174 0.31 1.18 -7.07
N VAL A 175 0.90 1.25 -8.25
CA VAL A 175 1.93 0.31 -8.73
C VAL A 175 3.26 1.03 -8.74
N TRP A 176 4.33 0.40 -8.20
CA TRP A 176 5.65 1.01 -8.16
C TRP A 176 6.77 -0.02 -8.21
N VAL A 177 7.95 0.45 -8.54
CA VAL A 177 9.19 -0.34 -8.51
C VAL A 177 10.12 0.27 -7.46
N GLU A 178 10.81 -0.57 -6.70
CA GLU A 178 11.93 -0.18 -5.84
C GLU A 178 13.22 -0.78 -6.36
N PHE A 179 14.29 0.03 -6.34
CA PHE A 179 15.64 -0.38 -6.69
C PHE A 179 16.45 -0.52 -5.40
N VAL A 180 16.86 -1.73 -5.06
CA VAL A 180 17.56 -2.01 -3.81
C VAL A 180 18.91 -2.67 -4.08
N PRO A 181 19.93 -2.46 -3.21
CA PRO A 181 21.20 -3.16 -3.33
C PRO A 181 21.01 -4.66 -3.05
N LYS A 182 22.02 -5.49 -3.34
CA LYS A 182 21.99 -6.94 -3.06
C LYS A 182 21.83 -7.27 -1.58
N SER A 183 22.29 -6.38 -0.71
CA SER A 183 22.02 -6.46 0.74
C SER A 183 21.03 -5.39 1.11
N TYR A 184 19.81 -5.77 1.48
CA TYR A 184 18.70 -4.84 1.73
C TYR A 184 17.79 -5.29 2.86
N ILE A 185 16.97 -4.36 3.34
CA ILE A 185 15.97 -4.57 4.38
C ILE A 185 14.70 -5.11 3.73
N LYS A 186 14.27 -6.32 4.08
CA LYS A 186 13.03 -6.90 3.55
C LYS A 186 11.79 -6.38 4.25
N SER A 187 11.85 -6.31 5.58
CA SER A 187 10.73 -5.85 6.39
C SER A 187 11.19 -5.41 7.77
N ILE A 188 10.40 -4.57 8.42
CA ILE A 188 10.54 -4.24 9.83
C ILE A 188 9.18 -4.30 10.53
N LYS A 189 9.16 -4.84 11.75
CA LYS A 189 8.03 -4.79 12.68
C LYS A 189 8.44 -4.02 13.91
N LEU A 190 7.60 -3.10 14.34
CA LEU A 190 7.84 -2.21 15.49
C LEU A 190 6.81 -2.51 16.59
N PHE A 191 7.28 -2.61 17.81
CA PHE A 191 6.46 -2.90 18.99
C PHE A 191 6.73 -1.85 20.07
N PRO A 192 6.08 -0.66 19.95
CA PRO A 192 6.23 0.42 20.92
C PRO A 192 5.71 0.02 22.31
N ASN A 193 6.42 0.41 23.35
CA ASN A 193 6.04 0.20 24.75
C ASN A 193 6.09 1.53 25.49
N SER A 194 4.90 2.07 25.81
CA SER A 194 4.79 3.37 26.47
C SER A 194 5.22 3.33 27.95
N GLU A 195 5.12 2.19 28.63
CA GLU A 195 5.48 2.04 30.02
C GLU A 195 7.01 2.12 30.20
N SER A 196 7.76 1.36 29.40
CA SER A 196 9.23 1.36 29.42
C SER A 196 9.85 2.51 28.62
N SER A 197 9.07 3.31 27.90
CA SER A 197 9.56 4.29 26.91
C SER A 197 10.58 3.66 25.97
N SER A 198 10.18 2.60 25.28
CA SER A 198 11.04 1.89 24.34
C SER A 198 10.24 1.41 23.12
N VAL A 199 10.96 1.01 22.07
CA VAL A 199 10.40 0.30 20.94
C VAL A 199 11.23 -0.94 20.66
N ALA A 200 10.61 -2.11 20.79
CA ALA A 200 11.19 -3.34 20.29
C ALA A 200 10.94 -3.46 18.78
N PHE A 201 11.85 -4.13 18.09
CA PHE A 201 11.74 -4.34 16.65
C PHE A 201 12.13 -5.75 16.25
N SER A 202 11.65 -6.17 15.08
CA SER A 202 12.10 -7.35 14.34
C SER A 202 12.30 -6.96 12.89
N CYS A 203 13.54 -7.05 12.40
CA CYS A 203 13.94 -6.66 11.06
C CYS A 203 14.37 -7.90 10.26
N GLU A 204 13.81 -8.12 9.08
CA GLU A 204 14.20 -9.18 8.16
C GLU A 204 15.12 -8.61 7.09
N LEU A 205 16.30 -9.22 6.93
CA LEU A 205 17.40 -8.73 6.09
C LEU A 205 17.76 -9.74 5.00
N CYS A 206 18.13 -9.23 3.83
CA CYS A 206 18.77 -9.98 2.77
C CYS A 206 20.25 -9.62 2.75
N GLY A 207 21.15 -10.63 2.83
CA GLY A 207 22.60 -10.40 2.92
C GLY A 207 23.12 -10.26 4.36
N SER A 208 24.35 -9.77 4.51
CA SER A 208 25.01 -9.57 5.81
C SER A 208 25.82 -8.28 5.78
N CYS A 209 25.42 -7.30 6.60
CA CYS A 209 26.03 -5.97 6.67
C CYS A 209 25.87 -5.37 8.07
N GLU A 210 26.33 -4.14 8.25
CA GLU A 210 26.01 -3.33 9.42
C GLU A 210 24.55 -2.84 9.33
N LEU A 211 23.78 -3.01 10.41
CA LEU A 211 22.43 -2.48 10.59
C LEU A 211 22.48 -1.32 11.57
N GLY A 212 21.99 -0.15 11.16
CA GLY A 212 21.75 1.02 12.01
C GLY A 212 20.27 1.38 12.01
N ILE A 213 19.73 1.72 13.19
CA ILE A 213 18.37 2.24 13.32
C ILE A 213 18.42 3.49 14.20
N ASP A 214 18.09 4.65 13.62
CA ASP A 214 17.94 5.91 14.32
C ASP A 214 16.45 6.20 14.53
N VAL A 215 16.07 6.54 15.76
CA VAL A 215 14.73 7.01 16.11
C VAL A 215 14.78 8.50 16.37
N LEU A 216 13.94 9.24 15.65
CA LEU A 216 13.88 10.69 15.66
C LEU A 216 12.51 11.18 16.16
N TYR A 217 12.49 12.24 16.95
CA TYR A 217 11.29 13.01 17.27
C TYR A 217 11.53 14.49 16.94
N GLU A 218 10.70 15.07 16.08
CA GLU A 218 10.86 16.43 15.56
C GLU A 218 12.30 16.72 15.06
N GLY A 219 12.90 15.74 14.39
CA GLY A 219 14.24 15.83 13.81
C GLY A 219 15.39 15.59 14.79
N LYS A 220 15.13 15.40 16.10
CA LYS A 220 16.15 15.09 17.12
C LYS A 220 16.29 13.58 17.30
N LEU A 221 17.52 13.09 17.39
CA LEU A 221 17.82 11.70 17.72
C LEU A 221 17.41 11.41 19.17
N VAL A 222 16.46 10.48 19.36
CA VAL A 222 15.90 10.09 20.66
C VAL A 222 16.07 8.61 21.01
N GLY A 223 16.58 7.81 20.07
CA GLY A 223 16.88 6.40 20.28
C GLY A 223 17.77 5.88 19.15
N ARG A 224 18.58 4.85 19.43
CA ARG A 224 19.49 4.25 18.45
C ARG A 224 19.71 2.77 18.71
N TYR A 225 19.91 2.02 17.65
CA TYR A 225 20.39 0.64 17.65
C TYR A 225 21.43 0.44 16.57
N ASP A 226 22.52 -0.24 16.88
CA ASP A 226 23.58 -0.58 15.93
C ASP A 226 23.98 -2.05 16.08
N CYS A 227 24.16 -2.75 14.95
CA CYS A 227 24.64 -4.13 14.90
C CYS A 227 25.61 -4.29 13.73
N LYS A 228 26.89 -4.57 14.00
CA LYS A 228 27.96 -4.62 12.97
C LYS A 228 27.83 -5.75 11.97
N ASN A 229 27.30 -6.92 12.38
CA ASN A 229 27.19 -8.11 11.55
C ASN A 229 25.75 -8.63 11.58
N ALA A 230 24.83 -7.84 11.08
CA ALA A 230 23.42 -8.21 11.01
C ALA A 230 23.15 -9.09 9.77
N ALA A 231 22.37 -10.16 9.93
CA ALA A 231 21.94 -11.03 8.86
C ALA A 231 20.64 -11.78 9.22
N GLY A 232 19.83 -12.11 8.23
CA GLY A 232 18.59 -12.86 8.41
C GLY A 232 17.56 -12.07 9.20
N CYS A 233 17.13 -12.57 10.36
CA CYS A 233 16.19 -11.87 11.24
C CYS A 233 16.92 -11.32 12.46
N VAL A 234 16.90 -10.00 12.63
CA VAL A 234 17.50 -9.30 13.77
C VAL A 234 16.40 -8.66 14.62
N SER A 235 16.44 -8.86 15.90
CA SER A 235 15.50 -8.25 16.86
C SER A 235 16.25 -7.53 17.97
N GLY A 236 15.67 -6.45 18.48
CA GLY A 236 16.26 -5.67 19.56
C GLY A 236 15.22 -4.77 20.22
N ASP A 237 15.66 -4.01 21.23
CA ASP A 237 14.86 -3.00 21.92
C ASP A 237 15.66 -1.70 21.99
N MET A 238 15.02 -0.59 21.67
CA MET A 238 15.61 0.76 21.69
C MET A 238 14.93 1.59 22.76
N LYS A 239 15.70 2.10 23.73
CA LYS A 239 15.22 3.06 24.72
C LYS A 239 15.06 4.44 24.08
N LEU A 240 13.97 5.11 24.43
CA LEU A 240 13.69 6.48 24.01
C LEU A 240 14.05 7.44 25.15
N ILE A 241 14.90 8.43 24.87
CA ILE A 241 15.29 9.45 25.84
C ILE A 241 14.21 10.50 26.07
N GLU A 242 13.26 10.62 25.14
CA GLU A 242 12.09 11.49 25.25
C GLU A 242 10.80 10.67 25.07
N LYS A 243 9.77 10.96 25.87
CA LYS A 243 8.48 10.25 25.84
C LYS A 243 7.36 11.15 25.34
N HIS A 244 6.91 10.92 24.11
CA HIS A 244 5.82 11.66 23.46
C HIS A 244 4.70 10.67 23.11
N LEU A 245 3.61 10.68 23.90
CA LEU A 245 2.53 9.74 23.71
C LEU A 245 1.63 10.18 22.55
N TRP A 246 1.29 9.23 21.69
CA TRP A 246 0.21 9.37 20.74
C TRP A 246 -1.13 9.40 21.50
N GLU A 247 -1.97 10.37 21.22
CA GLU A 247 -3.28 10.53 21.85
C GLU A 247 -4.34 10.82 20.78
N VAL A 248 -5.61 10.56 21.12
CA VAL A 248 -6.73 10.91 20.25
C VAL A 248 -6.75 12.42 19.98
N GLY A 249 -6.79 12.79 18.68
CA GLY A 249 -6.71 14.19 18.23
C GLY A 249 -5.29 14.79 18.32
N CYS A 250 -4.27 14.00 18.68
CA CYS A 250 -2.89 14.43 18.77
C CYS A 250 -1.93 13.30 18.40
N GLY A 251 -1.75 13.10 17.09
CA GLY A 251 -0.95 12.02 16.51
C GLY A 251 0.56 12.32 16.56
N ARG A 252 1.17 12.17 17.73
CA ARG A 252 2.63 12.29 17.88
C ARG A 252 3.31 11.06 17.33
N LEU A 253 4.13 11.22 16.30
CA LEU A 253 4.85 10.15 15.63
C LEU A 253 6.36 10.31 15.80
N TYR A 254 7.04 9.20 16.07
CA TYR A 254 8.49 9.08 15.95
C TYR A 254 8.81 8.61 14.53
N ASN A 255 9.84 9.19 13.94
CA ASN A 255 10.37 8.76 12.65
C ASN A 255 11.57 7.83 12.85
N LEU A 256 11.73 6.87 11.96
CA LEU A 256 12.90 6.00 11.91
C LEU A 256 13.65 6.18 10.61
N VAL A 257 14.97 6.10 10.71
CA VAL A 257 15.86 5.91 9.56
C VAL A 257 16.63 4.61 9.81
N ILE A 258 16.45 3.66 8.92
CA ILE A 258 17.02 2.31 9.02
C ILE A 258 18.01 2.16 7.87
N THR A 259 19.26 1.82 8.18
CA THR A 259 20.35 1.68 7.19
C THR A 259 20.90 0.27 7.22
N PHE A 260 21.10 -0.34 6.06
CA PHE A 260 21.69 -1.67 5.94
C PHE A 260 22.31 -1.88 4.55
N GLY A 261 23.63 -2.13 4.48
CA GLY A 261 24.30 -2.52 3.23
C GLY A 261 24.14 -1.55 2.04
N GLY A 262 23.94 -0.26 2.31
CA GLY A 262 23.66 0.76 1.29
C GLY A 262 22.16 0.99 1.05
N ASP A 263 21.27 0.16 1.61
CA ASP A 263 19.83 0.41 1.63
C ASP A 263 19.45 1.34 2.78
N THR A 264 18.49 2.22 2.55
CA THR A 264 17.92 3.12 3.56
C THR A 264 16.42 3.11 3.47
N VAL A 265 15.78 2.79 4.59
CA VAL A 265 14.32 2.77 4.74
C VAL A 265 13.91 3.79 5.79
N LYS A 266 12.91 4.61 5.46
CA LYS A 266 12.22 5.48 6.41
C LYS A 266 10.96 4.80 6.91
N SER A 267 10.67 4.97 8.19
CA SER A 267 9.47 4.42 8.84
C SER A 267 8.99 5.34 9.95
N TYR A 268 7.90 4.99 10.62
CA TYR A 268 7.39 5.73 11.77
C TYR A 268 6.62 4.82 12.73
N PHE A 269 6.42 5.29 13.97
CA PHE A 269 5.47 4.69 14.92
C PHE A 269 4.90 5.74 15.88
N GLY A 270 3.72 5.45 16.45
CA GLY A 270 3.14 6.17 17.57
C GLY A 270 3.38 5.41 18.88
N LEU A 271 3.84 6.10 19.93
CA LEU A 271 4.03 5.50 21.26
C LEU A 271 2.73 5.57 22.05
N ARG A 272 2.02 4.45 22.18
CA ARG A 272 0.76 4.34 22.92
C ARG A 272 0.62 3.00 23.62
N ASP A 273 -0.17 2.98 24.67
CA ASP A 273 -0.68 1.77 25.33
C ASP A 273 -2.19 1.66 25.10
N ILE A 274 -2.65 0.47 24.76
CA ILE A 274 -4.07 0.16 24.55
C ILE A 274 -4.44 -1.01 25.44
N ARG A 275 -5.46 -0.82 26.31
CA ARG A 275 -5.90 -1.86 27.24
C ARG A 275 -7.44 -1.86 27.36
N LEU A 276 -7.97 -3.01 27.73
CA LEU A 276 -9.35 -3.15 28.19
C LEU A 276 -9.33 -3.31 29.72
N ASP A 277 -10.16 -2.52 30.42
CA ASP A 277 -10.43 -2.64 31.85
C ASP A 277 -11.95 -2.80 32.05
N GLY A 278 -12.39 -4.03 32.14
CA GLY A 278 -13.81 -4.38 32.09
C GLY A 278 -14.43 -3.91 30.77
N PHE A 279 -15.37 -2.98 30.83
CA PHE A 279 -16.02 -2.37 29.66
C PHE A 279 -15.35 -1.07 29.20
N LYS A 280 -14.25 -0.66 29.82
CA LYS A 280 -13.52 0.56 29.44
C LYS A 280 -12.45 0.25 28.43
N TYR A 281 -12.40 1.02 27.37
CA TYR A 281 -11.29 1.07 26.44
C TYR A 281 -10.33 2.17 26.88
N LEU A 282 -9.11 1.79 27.21
CA LEU A 282 -8.09 2.71 27.71
C LEU A 282 -7.04 2.97 26.64
N ILE A 283 -6.71 4.25 26.42
CA ILE A 283 -5.51 4.68 25.70
C ILE A 283 -4.63 5.43 26.69
N ASN A 284 -3.39 5.00 26.86
CA ASN A 284 -2.45 5.56 27.85
C ASN A 284 -3.04 5.66 29.26
N GLY A 285 -3.79 4.65 29.68
CA GLY A 285 -4.45 4.58 31.00
C GLY A 285 -5.70 5.47 31.14
N LYS A 286 -6.07 6.25 30.13
CA LYS A 286 -7.27 7.11 30.15
C LYS A 286 -8.42 6.40 29.42
N SER A 287 -9.62 6.42 30.03
CA SER A 287 -10.81 5.87 29.37
C SER A 287 -11.21 6.74 28.17
N VAL A 288 -11.34 6.11 27.01
CA VAL A 288 -11.74 6.76 25.75
C VAL A 288 -13.05 6.16 25.27
N PHE A 289 -14.08 6.99 25.18
CA PHE A 289 -15.32 6.59 24.52
C PHE A 289 -15.16 6.70 23.00
N GLN A 290 -15.27 5.56 22.32
CA GLN A 290 -15.11 5.50 20.86
C GLN A 290 -16.39 5.98 20.16
N ARG A 291 -16.37 7.20 19.67
CA ARG A 291 -17.40 7.76 18.78
C ARG A 291 -16.91 7.56 17.35
N LEU A 292 -17.29 6.45 16.73
CA LEU A 292 -16.81 6.04 15.44
C LEU A 292 -17.87 6.17 14.36
N VAL A 293 -17.49 6.63 13.18
CA VAL A 293 -18.31 6.47 11.98
C VAL A 293 -18.09 5.08 11.37
N LEU A 294 -19.07 4.59 10.64
CA LEU A 294 -18.87 3.45 9.73
C LEU A 294 -18.32 3.99 8.41
N ASP A 295 -17.13 3.62 8.05
CA ASP A 295 -16.49 4.03 6.80
C ASP A 295 -16.34 2.85 5.85
N GLN A 296 -16.88 2.96 4.66
CA GLN A 296 -16.83 1.93 3.63
C GLN A 296 -15.80 2.24 2.53
N GLY A 297 -15.16 3.40 2.58
CA GLY A 297 -14.05 3.81 1.73
C GLY A 297 -14.40 3.92 0.25
N PHE A 298 -15.52 4.58 -0.09
CA PHE A 298 -15.93 4.88 -1.45
C PHE A 298 -15.77 6.36 -1.76
N TYR A 299 -15.16 6.67 -2.89
CA TYR A 299 -15.01 8.00 -3.43
C TYR A 299 -15.89 8.17 -4.68
N ARG A 300 -16.47 9.37 -4.84
CA ARG A 300 -17.45 9.64 -5.90
C ARG A 300 -16.96 9.30 -7.30
N ASP A 301 -15.74 9.73 -7.63
CA ASP A 301 -15.18 9.62 -8.99
C ASP A 301 -14.15 8.48 -9.11
N GLY A 302 -13.64 7.98 -7.98
CA GLY A 302 -12.58 6.96 -7.93
C GLY A 302 -13.03 5.58 -7.44
N ILE A 303 -14.26 5.45 -6.92
CA ILE A 303 -14.82 4.25 -6.30
C ILE A 303 -13.95 3.85 -5.10
N TYR A 304 -13.04 2.89 -5.20
CA TYR A 304 -12.14 2.52 -4.11
C TYR A 304 -10.89 3.40 -4.01
N THR A 305 -10.53 4.09 -5.08
CA THR A 305 -9.32 4.92 -5.14
C THR A 305 -9.63 6.37 -4.79
N ALA A 306 -8.98 6.92 -3.76
CA ALA A 306 -9.05 8.34 -3.47
C ALA A 306 -8.47 9.15 -4.64
N PRO A 307 -9.10 10.24 -5.10
CA PRO A 307 -8.58 11.08 -6.16
C PRO A 307 -7.16 11.59 -5.89
N ASP A 308 -6.93 12.04 -4.65
CA ASP A 308 -5.62 12.45 -4.16
C ASP A 308 -5.47 12.25 -2.64
N ASP A 309 -4.29 12.54 -2.12
CA ASP A 309 -3.94 12.40 -0.70
C ASP A 309 -4.79 13.33 0.19
N SER A 310 -5.17 14.50 -0.32
CA SER A 310 -5.97 15.48 0.41
C SER A 310 -7.41 15.03 0.63
N ASP A 311 -7.97 14.20 -0.25
CA ASP A 311 -9.32 13.66 -0.07
C ASP A 311 -9.36 12.68 1.13
N MET A 312 -8.33 11.86 1.30
CA MET A 312 -8.21 10.99 2.49
C MET A 312 -8.11 11.79 3.79
N ILE A 313 -7.31 12.87 3.77
CA ILE A 313 -7.17 13.78 4.91
C ILE A 313 -8.51 14.44 5.22
N LYS A 314 -9.21 14.93 4.21
CA LYS A 314 -10.50 15.62 4.33
C LYS A 314 -11.58 14.73 4.94
N ASP A 315 -11.64 13.44 4.59
CA ASP A 315 -12.59 12.50 5.20
C ASP A 315 -12.37 12.39 6.71
N ILE A 316 -11.11 12.30 7.15
CA ILE A 316 -10.75 12.26 8.57
C ILE A 316 -11.10 13.58 9.24
N GLU A 317 -10.77 14.73 8.64
CA GLU A 317 -11.01 16.06 9.19
C GLU A 317 -12.52 16.35 9.34
N ILE A 318 -13.34 15.99 8.35
CA ILE A 318 -14.81 16.13 8.42
C ILE A 318 -15.36 15.29 9.58
N SER A 319 -14.88 14.07 9.74
CA SER A 319 -15.27 13.18 10.84
C SER A 319 -14.90 13.79 12.20
N LEU A 320 -13.68 14.26 12.35
CA LEU A 320 -13.21 14.94 13.57
C LEU A 320 -14.02 16.22 13.87
N ALA A 321 -14.28 17.04 12.86
CA ALA A 321 -15.07 18.27 12.98
C ALA A 321 -16.53 17.99 13.41
N ALA A 322 -17.10 16.85 13.00
CA ALA A 322 -18.41 16.40 13.43
C ALA A 322 -18.44 15.80 14.86
N GLY A 323 -17.28 15.74 15.53
CA GLY A 323 -17.16 15.25 16.93
C GLY A 323 -16.90 13.75 17.05
N PHE A 324 -16.67 13.03 15.95
CA PHE A 324 -16.18 11.66 15.99
C PHE A 324 -14.68 11.63 16.31
N ASN A 325 -14.19 10.52 16.83
CA ASN A 325 -12.78 10.36 17.13
C ASN A 325 -12.13 9.16 16.42
N GLY A 326 -12.86 8.58 15.47
CA GLY A 326 -12.38 7.45 14.70
C GLY A 326 -13.42 6.89 13.75
N ALA A 327 -13.04 5.82 13.06
CA ALA A 327 -13.88 5.06 12.15
C ALA A 327 -13.75 3.55 12.37
N ARG A 328 -14.84 2.83 12.11
CA ARG A 328 -14.81 1.40 11.81
C ARG A 328 -14.68 1.23 10.30
N LEU A 329 -13.53 0.77 9.84
CA LEU A 329 -13.27 0.51 8.43
C LEU A 329 -14.01 -0.77 8.02
N HIS A 330 -15.00 -0.65 7.14
CA HIS A 330 -15.99 -1.71 6.95
C HIS A 330 -15.77 -2.48 5.65
N GLN A 331 -15.49 -3.79 5.79
CA GLN A 331 -15.41 -4.77 4.68
C GLN A 331 -14.44 -4.39 3.54
N LYS A 332 -13.42 -3.59 3.84
CA LYS A 332 -12.36 -3.19 2.94
C LYS A 332 -11.09 -2.98 3.76
N VAL A 333 -9.93 -3.39 3.25
CA VAL A 333 -8.65 -2.97 3.78
C VAL A 333 -8.25 -1.68 3.08
N PHE A 334 -8.10 -0.62 3.87
CA PHE A 334 -7.78 0.71 3.37
C PHE A 334 -6.30 0.83 3.00
N GLU A 335 -6.00 1.79 2.13
CA GLU A 335 -4.62 2.09 1.74
C GLU A 335 -3.74 2.44 2.94
N GLN A 336 -2.46 2.07 2.88
CA GLN A 336 -1.46 2.39 3.92
C GLN A 336 -1.38 3.90 4.19
N ARG A 337 -1.57 4.73 3.17
CA ARG A 337 -1.59 6.19 3.31
C ARG A 337 -2.76 6.69 4.13
N PHE A 338 -3.95 6.12 3.97
CA PHE A 338 -5.09 6.46 4.82
C PHE A 338 -4.81 6.16 6.29
N LEU A 339 -4.22 4.99 6.58
CA LEU A 339 -3.82 4.61 7.94
C LEU A 339 -2.74 5.55 8.50
N TYR A 340 -1.78 5.95 7.67
CA TYR A 340 -0.79 6.97 8.06
C TYR A 340 -1.44 8.30 8.44
N HIS A 341 -2.43 8.77 7.67
CA HIS A 341 -3.15 10.00 8.02
C HIS A 341 -3.95 9.85 9.30
N CYS A 342 -4.54 8.68 9.57
CA CYS A 342 -5.17 8.38 10.85
C CYS A 342 -4.17 8.46 12.00
N ASP A 343 -2.99 7.86 11.84
CA ASP A 343 -1.94 7.87 12.87
C ASP A 343 -1.46 9.31 13.16
N ARG A 344 -1.18 10.14 12.13
CA ARG A 344 -0.67 11.50 12.33
C ARG A 344 -1.71 12.51 12.78
N LEU A 345 -3.00 12.25 12.54
CA LEU A 345 -4.10 13.11 12.99
C LEU A 345 -4.70 12.66 14.34
N GLY A 346 -4.24 11.56 14.90
CA GLY A 346 -4.77 11.03 16.15
C GLY A 346 -6.17 10.44 16.01
N TYR A 347 -6.48 9.82 14.89
CA TYR A 347 -7.78 9.25 14.55
C TYR A 347 -7.78 7.74 14.77
N ILE A 348 -8.74 7.23 15.55
CA ILE A 348 -8.85 5.80 15.86
C ILE A 348 -9.44 5.06 14.66
N VAL A 349 -8.84 3.94 14.24
CA VAL A 349 -9.42 3.04 13.22
C VAL A 349 -9.31 1.59 13.62
N TRP A 350 -10.31 0.79 13.26
CA TRP A 350 -10.35 -0.66 13.42
C TRP A 350 -11.35 -1.34 12.48
#